data_8964c5bfc4d58e36f17f3dea626f4d2a
#
_entry.id   8964c5bfc4d58e36f17f3dea626f4d2a
#
_cell.length_a   1.000
_cell.length_b   1.000
_cell.length_c   1.000
_cell.angle_alpha   90.00
_cell.angle_beta   90.00
_cell.angle_gamma   90.00
#
_symmetry.space_group_name_H-M   'P 1'
#
loop_
_entity.id
_entity.type
_entity.pdbx_description
1 polymer ?
#
loop_
_entity_poly.entity_id
_entity_poly.type
_entity_poly.pdbx_seq_one_letter_code
_entity_poly.pdbx_strand_id
1 'polypeptide(L)'
;MDQEANDPRRKWLIRMLAAGLIGGGPLVPGAAAAQLLGRRPGKLPPGRSVYRVTGDVKVDGKAATLDTHIAPGARVVTGADGELIYAVGDSAFLARAKTEVVIERTEGASLLVAGYNLLRGKLLSVFGTGRHLQLHSPLATIGIRGTGVYMESAPDQTYFCTCYGVTDVEAAKDPASRTTVVSKHHNRPLYILGGQPAGENIRNAPFIDHTDQELMLIEALVGREPPFVFPKADYSAPRRPY
;
A
#
# COMPACT_ATOMS: atom_id res chain seq x y z
N MET A 1 5.31 -32.50 8.27
CA MET A 1 6.16 -31.39 8.73
C MET A 1 7.35 -31.25 7.76
N ASP A 2 7.15 -30.78 6.53
CA ASP A 2 8.26 -30.58 5.54
C ASP A 2 7.84 -29.73 4.33
N GLN A 3 6.95 -28.73 4.53
CA GLN A 3 6.56 -27.81 3.45
C GLN A 3 7.26 -26.44 3.50
N GLU A 4 8.00 -26.12 4.57
CA GLU A 4 8.71 -24.84 4.70
C GLU A 4 10.07 -24.77 3.96
N ALA A 5 10.62 -25.89 3.51
CA ALA A 5 11.95 -25.95 2.88
C ALA A 5 11.96 -25.54 1.40
N ASN A 6 10.81 -25.34 0.74
CA ASN A 6 10.73 -25.18 -0.71
C ASN A 6 10.14 -23.85 -1.20
N ASP A 7 10.08 -22.82 -0.35
CA ASP A 7 9.65 -21.48 -0.78
C ASP A 7 10.68 -20.87 -1.76
N PRO A 8 10.29 -20.61 -3.03
CA PRO A 8 11.18 -20.03 -4.03
C PRO A 8 11.71 -18.64 -3.63
N ARG A 9 11.00 -17.89 -2.77
CA ARG A 9 11.43 -16.58 -2.24
C ARG A 9 12.60 -16.73 -1.27
N ARG A 10 12.61 -17.80 -0.47
CA ARG A 10 13.70 -18.11 0.47
C ARG A 10 14.97 -18.52 -0.29
N LYS A 11 14.82 -19.32 -1.36
CA LYS A 11 15.95 -19.71 -2.24
C LYS A 11 16.55 -18.50 -2.97
N TRP A 12 15.73 -17.54 -3.38
CA TRP A 12 16.21 -16.31 -4.02
C TRP A 12 16.99 -15.42 -3.07
N LEU A 13 16.50 -15.24 -1.83
CA LEU A 13 17.20 -14.50 -0.75
C LEU A 13 18.54 -15.14 -0.38
N ILE A 14 18.61 -16.47 -0.31
CA ILE A 14 19.86 -17.20 -0.02
C ILE A 14 20.87 -17.06 -1.18
N ARG A 15 20.42 -17.07 -2.42
CA ARG A 15 21.29 -16.85 -3.59
C ARG A 15 21.85 -15.43 -3.66
N MET A 16 21.08 -14.44 -3.26
CA MET A 16 21.56 -13.04 -3.16
C MET A 16 22.60 -12.86 -2.06
N LEU A 17 22.47 -13.56 -0.94
CA LEU A 17 23.46 -13.61 0.15
C LEU A 17 24.78 -14.29 -0.31
N ALA A 18 24.69 -15.35 -1.11
CA ALA A 18 25.86 -16.07 -1.59
C ALA A 18 26.65 -15.32 -2.67
N ALA A 19 25.98 -14.50 -3.48
CA ALA A 19 26.63 -13.70 -4.54
C ALA A 19 27.39 -12.47 -4.01
N GLY A 20 27.13 -12.04 -2.77
CA GLY A 20 27.83 -10.91 -2.14
C GLY A 20 29.11 -11.26 -1.39
N LEU A 21 29.48 -12.55 -1.31
CA LEU A 21 30.64 -13.03 -0.53
C LEU A 21 31.92 -13.24 -1.32
N ILE A 22 31.99 -12.84 -2.59
CA ILE A 22 33.19 -12.97 -3.42
C ILE A 22 33.74 -11.56 -3.72
N GLY A 23 34.22 -10.88 -2.70
CA GLY A 23 34.98 -9.64 -2.82
C GLY A 23 35.71 -9.40 -1.51
N GLY A 24 36.96 -9.87 -1.43
CA GLY A 24 37.80 -9.81 -0.24
C GLY A 24 38.15 -8.38 0.18
N GLY A 25 37.40 -7.83 1.11
CA GLY A 25 37.70 -6.64 1.89
C GLY A 25 37.51 -6.92 3.37
N PRO A 26 38.19 -6.21 4.30
CA PRO A 26 38.09 -6.49 5.73
C PRO A 26 36.63 -6.28 6.21
N LEU A 27 36.05 -7.34 6.77
CA LEU A 27 34.71 -7.34 7.38
C LEU A 27 34.73 -6.45 8.63
N VAL A 28 34.11 -5.29 8.54
CA VAL A 28 33.75 -4.47 9.71
C VAL A 28 32.41 -5.00 10.26
N PRO A 29 32.39 -5.62 11.46
CA PRO A 29 31.14 -6.11 12.03
C PRO A 29 30.26 -4.91 12.42
N GLY A 30 29.18 -4.70 11.73
CA GLY A 30 28.22 -3.62 11.98
C GLY A 30 27.68 -2.93 10.73
N ALA A 31 28.39 -2.98 9.60
CA ALA A 31 27.93 -2.33 8.36
C ALA A 31 27.07 -3.23 7.45
N ALA A 32 27.17 -4.55 7.60
CA ALA A 32 26.51 -5.51 6.70
C ALA A 32 24.98 -5.62 6.92
N ALA A 33 24.50 -5.36 8.12
CA ALA A 33 23.06 -5.43 8.44
C ALA A 33 22.26 -4.24 7.85
N ALA A 34 22.91 -3.08 7.69
CA ALA A 34 22.28 -1.88 7.13
C ALA A 34 22.11 -1.93 5.59
N GLN A 35 22.88 -2.77 4.90
CA GLN A 35 22.82 -2.92 3.43
C GLN A 35 21.74 -3.90 2.96
N LEU A 36 21.23 -4.76 3.84
CA LEU A 36 20.17 -5.74 3.51
C LEU A 36 18.77 -5.13 3.36
N LEU A 37 18.53 -3.93 3.90
CA LEU A 37 17.22 -3.27 3.86
C LEU A 37 17.11 -2.20 2.76
N GLY A 38 18.15 -1.98 1.96
CA GLY A 38 18.17 -0.92 0.97
C GLY A 38 18.20 0.48 1.61
N ARG A 39 18.76 1.45 0.89
CA ARG A 39 18.72 2.85 1.31
C ARG A 39 17.29 3.35 1.15
N ARG A 40 16.70 3.97 2.20
CA ARG A 40 15.41 4.65 2.11
C ARG A 40 15.40 5.55 0.88
N PRO A 41 14.40 5.44 -0.04
CA PRO A 41 14.35 6.32 -1.20
C PRO A 41 14.12 7.77 -0.76
N GLY A 42 14.56 8.70 -1.59
CA GLY A 42 14.17 10.09 -1.46
C GLY A 42 12.82 10.35 -2.12
N LYS A 43 12.30 11.57 -1.95
CA LYS A 43 11.12 12.05 -2.67
C LYS A 43 11.30 11.89 -4.18
N LEU A 44 10.26 11.44 -4.86
CA LEU A 44 10.27 11.37 -6.33
C LEU A 44 10.48 12.76 -6.94
N PRO A 45 11.32 12.86 -7.98
CA PRO A 45 11.50 14.11 -8.70
C PRO A 45 10.16 14.61 -9.28
N PRO A 46 9.99 15.94 -9.42
CA PRO A 46 8.82 16.52 -10.09
C PRO A 46 8.63 15.89 -11.49
N GLY A 47 7.37 15.58 -11.84
CA GLY A 47 7.00 14.96 -13.11
C GLY A 47 7.16 13.44 -13.19
N ARG A 48 7.81 12.80 -12.21
CA ARG A 48 7.88 11.34 -12.12
C ARG A 48 6.77 10.81 -11.25
N SER A 49 6.08 9.78 -11.76
CA SER A 49 5.03 9.08 -11.00
C SER A 49 5.50 7.71 -10.53
N VAL A 50 6.27 6.98 -11.33
CA VAL A 50 6.63 5.58 -11.04
C VAL A 50 7.97 5.50 -10.32
N TYR A 51 7.99 4.84 -9.16
CA TYR A 51 9.21 4.47 -8.43
C TYR A 51 9.72 3.09 -8.84
N ARG A 52 8.82 2.09 -8.88
CA ARG A 52 9.15 0.72 -9.26
C ARG A 52 7.99 0.08 -10.01
N VAL A 53 8.31 -0.66 -11.05
CA VAL A 53 7.38 -1.50 -11.79
C VAL A 53 7.98 -2.89 -11.93
N THR A 54 7.21 -3.94 -11.67
CA THR A 54 7.62 -5.34 -11.77
C THR A 54 6.50 -6.14 -12.40
N GLY A 55 6.82 -7.12 -13.25
CA GLY A 55 5.86 -7.97 -13.93
C GLY A 55 4.93 -7.23 -14.90
N ASP A 56 3.77 -7.81 -15.18
CA ASP A 56 2.76 -7.20 -16.07
C ASP A 56 2.02 -6.08 -15.35
N VAL A 57 2.25 -4.84 -15.77
CA VAL A 57 1.57 -3.65 -15.27
C VAL A 57 1.17 -2.75 -16.43
N LYS A 58 -0.07 -2.28 -16.41
CA LYS A 58 -0.61 -1.36 -17.42
C LYS A 58 -1.19 -0.10 -16.77
N VAL A 59 -0.93 1.03 -17.40
CA VAL A 59 -1.57 2.32 -17.10
C VAL A 59 -2.30 2.76 -18.36
N ASP A 60 -3.62 2.97 -18.27
CA ASP A 60 -4.50 3.30 -19.39
C ASP A 60 -4.34 2.32 -20.56
N GLY A 61 -4.20 1.02 -20.25
CA GLY A 61 -4.04 -0.06 -21.23
C GLY A 61 -2.64 -0.21 -21.83
N LYS A 62 -1.71 0.69 -21.55
CA LYS A 62 -0.31 0.65 -22.03
C LYS A 62 0.62 0.08 -20.97
N ALA A 63 1.63 -0.70 -21.39
CA ALA A 63 2.64 -1.22 -20.46
C ALA A 63 3.31 -0.07 -19.71
N ALA A 64 3.37 -0.20 -18.39
CA ALA A 64 4.00 0.78 -17.52
C ALA A 64 5.52 0.65 -17.52
N THR A 65 6.21 1.78 -17.48
CA THR A 65 7.67 1.89 -17.32
C THR A 65 8.00 2.89 -16.21
N LEU A 66 9.27 3.04 -15.88
CA LEU A 66 9.71 4.06 -14.91
C LEU A 66 9.39 5.50 -15.34
N ASP A 67 9.23 5.72 -16.66
CA ASP A 67 8.93 7.04 -17.23
C ASP A 67 7.43 7.27 -17.44
N THR A 68 6.58 6.28 -17.07
CA THR A 68 5.13 6.42 -17.17
C THR A 68 4.64 7.51 -16.21
N HIS A 69 3.95 8.51 -16.76
CA HIS A 69 3.27 9.53 -15.97
C HIS A 69 1.86 9.04 -15.61
N ILE A 70 1.51 9.13 -14.33
CA ILE A 70 0.19 8.73 -13.82
C ILE A 70 -0.53 9.99 -13.33
N ALA A 71 -1.61 10.35 -13.99
CA ALA A 71 -2.39 11.56 -13.74
C ALA A 71 -3.78 11.22 -13.14
N PRO A 72 -4.51 12.22 -12.61
CA PRO A 72 -5.92 12.05 -12.29
C PRO A 72 -6.73 11.58 -13.51
N GLY A 73 -7.56 10.56 -13.32
CA GLY A 73 -8.32 9.87 -14.37
C GLY A 73 -7.65 8.58 -14.86
N ALA A 74 -6.40 8.33 -14.53
CA ALA A 74 -5.68 7.13 -14.96
C ALA A 74 -6.25 5.85 -14.33
N ARG A 75 -6.18 4.77 -15.08
CA ARG A 75 -6.50 3.40 -14.64
C ARG A 75 -5.23 2.56 -14.58
N VAL A 76 -4.92 2.04 -13.41
CA VAL A 76 -3.78 1.16 -13.16
C VAL A 76 -4.28 -0.26 -13.03
N VAL A 77 -3.65 -1.19 -13.76
CA VAL A 77 -3.96 -2.63 -13.73
C VAL A 77 -2.66 -3.41 -13.59
N THR A 78 -2.59 -4.29 -12.60
CA THR A 78 -1.47 -5.22 -12.40
C THR A 78 -1.90 -6.64 -12.74
N GLY A 79 -1.06 -7.38 -13.43
CA GLY A 79 -1.22 -8.80 -13.72
C GLY A 79 -0.96 -9.71 -12.51
N ALA A 80 -0.88 -11.02 -12.76
CA ALA A 80 -0.69 -12.01 -11.71
C ALA A 80 0.67 -11.92 -10.99
N ASP A 81 1.68 -11.38 -11.67
CA ASP A 81 3.05 -11.14 -11.20
C ASP A 81 3.37 -9.64 -11.08
N GLY A 82 2.36 -8.79 -11.35
CA GLY A 82 2.52 -7.33 -11.41
C GLY A 82 2.59 -6.68 -10.03
N GLU A 83 3.49 -5.70 -9.89
CA GLU A 83 3.55 -4.78 -8.75
C GLU A 83 3.93 -3.39 -9.24
N LEU A 84 3.24 -2.38 -8.75
CA LEU A 84 3.56 -0.99 -9.05
C LEU A 84 3.68 -0.17 -7.76
N ILE A 85 4.80 0.56 -7.63
CA ILE A 85 4.97 1.57 -6.59
C ILE A 85 5.04 2.92 -7.28
N TYR A 86 4.10 3.82 -6.93
CA TYR A 86 3.92 5.08 -7.65
C TYR A 86 3.38 6.20 -6.74
N ALA A 87 3.47 7.42 -7.23
CA ALA A 87 2.91 8.60 -6.57
C ALA A 87 2.06 9.43 -7.54
N VAL A 88 1.01 10.05 -7.02
CA VAL A 88 0.14 11.00 -7.71
C VAL A 88 -0.09 12.18 -6.79
N GLY A 89 0.45 13.34 -7.14
CA GLY A 89 0.42 14.51 -6.28
C GLY A 89 1.17 14.28 -4.96
N ASP A 90 0.47 14.42 -3.84
CA ASP A 90 0.96 14.22 -2.49
C ASP A 90 0.60 12.84 -1.90
N SER A 91 0.12 11.95 -2.73
CA SER A 91 -0.27 10.59 -2.36
C SER A 91 0.65 9.56 -3.01
N ALA A 92 0.95 8.46 -2.31
CA ALA A 92 1.75 7.38 -2.85
C ALA A 92 1.13 6.01 -2.56
N PHE A 93 1.43 5.04 -3.43
CA PHE A 93 0.72 3.79 -3.52
C PHE A 93 1.68 2.63 -3.79
N LEU A 94 1.33 1.46 -3.23
CA LEU A 94 1.85 0.17 -3.61
C LEU A 94 0.67 -0.71 -4.04
N ALA A 95 0.52 -0.91 -5.35
CA ALA A 95 -0.46 -1.81 -5.95
C ALA A 95 0.17 -3.19 -6.15
N ARG A 96 -0.41 -4.22 -5.52
CA ARG A 96 0.07 -5.60 -5.61
C ARG A 96 -0.50 -6.31 -6.84
N ALA A 97 -0.14 -7.58 -7.01
CA ALA A 97 -0.65 -8.42 -8.09
C ALA A 97 -2.19 -8.45 -8.15
N LYS A 98 -2.74 -8.56 -9.37
CA LYS A 98 -4.18 -8.66 -9.68
C LYS A 98 -4.99 -7.46 -9.18
N THR A 99 -4.37 -6.30 -9.08
CA THR A 99 -4.99 -5.05 -8.62
C THR A 99 -5.47 -4.23 -9.80
N GLU A 100 -6.62 -3.60 -9.63
CA GLU A 100 -7.21 -2.65 -10.56
C GLU A 100 -7.75 -1.47 -9.79
N VAL A 101 -7.16 -0.29 -10.02
CA VAL A 101 -7.54 0.96 -9.37
C VAL A 101 -7.69 2.08 -10.40
N VAL A 102 -8.73 2.89 -10.22
CA VAL A 102 -8.99 4.11 -10.98
C VAL A 102 -8.73 5.32 -10.08
N ILE A 103 -7.96 6.28 -10.58
CA ILE A 103 -7.70 7.56 -9.91
C ILE A 103 -8.80 8.52 -10.34
N GLU A 104 -9.70 8.86 -9.45
CA GLU A 104 -10.85 9.70 -9.77
C GLU A 104 -10.44 11.17 -9.89
N ARG A 105 -10.96 11.83 -10.89
CA ARG A 105 -10.72 13.25 -11.17
C ARG A 105 -11.85 14.10 -10.60
N THR A 106 -11.50 15.24 -10.04
CA THR A 106 -12.50 16.25 -9.64
C THR A 106 -13.15 16.84 -10.89
N GLU A 107 -14.46 16.87 -10.94
CA GLU A 107 -15.21 17.52 -12.02
C GLU A 107 -14.80 18.99 -12.16
N GLY A 108 -14.58 19.43 -13.40
CA GLY A 108 -14.16 20.81 -13.71
C GLY A 108 -12.69 21.13 -13.39
N ALA A 109 -11.91 20.19 -12.83
CA ALA A 109 -10.51 20.39 -12.50
C ALA A 109 -9.65 19.21 -12.98
N SER A 110 -9.00 19.36 -14.13
CA SER A 110 -8.25 18.27 -14.79
C SER A 110 -7.06 17.72 -14.00
N LEU A 111 -6.54 18.48 -13.05
CA LEU A 111 -5.33 18.12 -12.28
C LEU A 111 -5.61 17.75 -10.81
N LEU A 112 -6.88 17.79 -10.37
CA LEU A 112 -7.21 17.48 -9.00
C LEU A 112 -7.79 16.06 -8.88
N VAL A 113 -7.28 15.31 -7.92
CA VAL A 113 -7.80 14.00 -7.53
C VAL A 113 -8.99 14.20 -6.60
N ALA A 114 -10.13 13.58 -6.94
CA ALA A 114 -11.32 13.50 -6.07
C ALA A 114 -11.24 12.30 -5.13
N GLY A 115 -10.68 11.19 -5.61
CA GLY A 115 -10.62 9.94 -4.87
C GLY A 115 -9.92 8.83 -5.65
N TYR A 116 -10.06 7.62 -5.13
CA TYR A 116 -9.49 6.42 -5.72
C TYR A 116 -10.51 5.28 -5.61
N ASN A 117 -10.73 4.55 -6.69
CA ASN A 117 -11.64 3.43 -6.72
C ASN A 117 -10.86 2.13 -6.93
N LEU A 118 -10.74 1.31 -5.88
CA LEU A 118 -10.15 -0.02 -5.94
C LEU A 118 -11.22 -1.03 -6.36
N LEU A 119 -11.26 -1.33 -7.65
CA LEU A 119 -12.25 -2.26 -8.21
C LEU A 119 -11.99 -3.70 -7.77
N ARG A 120 -10.71 -4.08 -7.62
CA ARG A 120 -10.26 -5.37 -7.12
C ARG A 120 -8.79 -5.35 -6.74
N GLY A 121 -8.36 -6.33 -5.93
CA GLY A 121 -6.97 -6.54 -5.57
C GLY A 121 -6.57 -5.82 -4.29
N LYS A 122 -5.29 -5.41 -4.17
CA LYS A 122 -4.66 -5.01 -2.92
C LYS A 122 -3.86 -3.72 -3.11
N LEU A 123 -4.16 -2.72 -2.29
CA LEU A 123 -3.56 -1.39 -2.39
C LEU A 123 -3.15 -0.86 -1.01
N LEU A 124 -1.86 -0.60 -0.83
CA LEU A 124 -1.34 0.19 0.27
C LEU A 124 -1.21 1.64 -0.19
N SER A 125 -1.67 2.60 0.61
CA SER A 125 -1.77 3.99 0.21
C SER A 125 -1.42 4.93 1.35
N VAL A 126 -0.79 6.05 1.04
CA VAL A 126 -0.56 7.17 1.97
C VAL A 126 -1.03 8.47 1.33
N PHE A 127 -1.73 9.28 2.13
CA PHE A 127 -2.39 10.50 1.66
C PHE A 127 -1.89 11.72 2.43
N GLY A 128 -1.74 12.84 1.71
CA GLY A 128 -1.41 14.12 2.31
C GLY A 128 -2.51 14.64 3.23
N THR A 129 -2.15 15.53 4.15
CA THR A 129 -3.10 16.22 5.03
C THR A 129 -3.78 17.38 4.30
N GLY A 130 -4.96 17.81 4.79
CA GLY A 130 -5.64 19.01 4.30
C GLY A 130 -6.57 18.79 3.10
N ARG A 131 -6.71 17.57 2.61
CA ARG A 131 -7.70 17.21 1.58
C ARG A 131 -8.66 16.15 2.11
N HIS A 132 -9.93 16.30 1.76
CA HIS A 132 -10.93 15.27 1.94
C HIS A 132 -10.95 14.42 0.66
N LEU A 133 -10.32 13.27 0.72
CA LEU A 133 -10.33 12.29 -0.35
C LEU A 133 -11.26 11.14 0.00
N GLN A 134 -11.78 10.49 -1.02
CA GLN A 134 -12.57 9.27 -0.87
C GLN A 134 -11.85 8.09 -1.49
N LEU A 135 -11.89 6.97 -0.80
CA LEU A 135 -11.45 5.68 -1.30
C LEU A 135 -12.67 4.78 -1.43
N HIS A 136 -12.89 4.26 -2.63
CA HIS A 136 -14.03 3.41 -2.94
C HIS A 136 -13.62 1.98 -3.23
N SER A 137 -14.48 1.05 -2.89
CA SER A 137 -14.53 -0.31 -3.42
C SER A 137 -15.99 -0.66 -3.75
N PRO A 138 -16.29 -1.80 -4.40
CA PRO A 138 -17.65 -2.23 -4.63
C PRO A 138 -18.51 -2.35 -3.35
N LEU A 139 -17.86 -2.52 -2.18
CA LEU A 139 -18.55 -2.73 -0.89
C LEU A 139 -18.33 -1.62 0.13
N ALA A 140 -17.44 -0.65 -0.12
CA ALA A 140 -17.11 0.38 0.86
C ALA A 140 -16.89 1.75 0.25
N THR A 141 -17.31 2.78 0.99
CA THR A 141 -16.92 4.18 0.80
C THR A 141 -16.17 4.64 2.04
N ILE A 142 -14.96 5.17 1.87
CA ILE A 142 -14.08 5.53 2.97
C ILE A 142 -13.60 6.97 2.80
N GLY A 143 -13.99 7.83 3.73
CA GLY A 143 -13.47 9.19 3.83
C GLY A 143 -12.08 9.19 4.47
N ILE A 144 -11.12 9.85 3.83
CA ILE A 144 -9.71 9.91 4.23
C ILE A 144 -9.37 11.30 4.74
N ARG A 145 -8.67 11.35 5.88
CA ARG A 145 -8.19 12.61 6.48
C ARG A 145 -6.71 12.49 6.84
N GLY A 146 -5.81 12.58 5.84
CA GLY A 146 -4.36 12.56 6.04
C GLY A 146 -3.89 11.27 6.71
N THR A 147 -3.94 10.14 6.01
CA THR A 147 -3.79 8.80 6.60
C THR A 147 -2.91 7.90 5.76
N GLY A 148 -2.37 6.83 6.39
CA GLY A 148 -1.93 5.62 5.74
C GLY A 148 -3.01 4.55 5.86
N VAL A 149 -3.33 3.87 4.77
CA VAL A 149 -4.35 2.82 4.73
C VAL A 149 -3.92 1.65 3.86
N TYR A 150 -4.42 0.46 4.20
CA TYR A 150 -4.33 -0.71 3.36
C TYR A 150 -5.73 -1.25 3.07
N MET A 151 -6.00 -1.56 1.81
CA MET A 151 -7.29 -2.07 1.36
C MET A 151 -7.12 -3.27 0.43
N GLU A 152 -7.94 -4.30 0.65
CA GLU A 152 -8.14 -5.39 -0.29
C GLU A 152 -9.59 -5.41 -0.73
N SER A 153 -9.83 -5.49 -2.03
CA SER A 153 -11.15 -5.58 -2.63
C SER A 153 -11.34 -6.94 -3.29
N ALA A 154 -12.27 -7.73 -2.77
CA ALA A 154 -12.74 -8.99 -3.32
C ALA A 154 -14.26 -8.90 -3.60
N PRO A 155 -14.86 -9.82 -4.35
CA PRO A 155 -16.26 -9.74 -4.76
C PRO A 155 -17.27 -9.67 -3.61
N ASP A 156 -16.99 -10.35 -2.52
CA ASP A 156 -17.86 -10.54 -1.36
C ASP A 156 -17.38 -9.82 -0.09
N GLN A 157 -16.16 -9.29 -0.12
CA GLN A 157 -15.53 -8.69 1.05
C GLN A 157 -14.54 -7.59 0.67
N THR A 158 -14.56 -6.49 1.39
CA THR A 158 -13.46 -5.53 1.45
C THR A 158 -12.78 -5.63 2.81
N TYR A 159 -11.46 -5.89 2.82
CA TYR A 159 -10.62 -5.70 3.99
C TYR A 159 -10.09 -4.26 4.00
N PHE A 160 -10.10 -3.62 5.17
CA PHE A 160 -9.62 -2.26 5.32
C PHE A 160 -8.88 -2.05 6.64
N CYS A 161 -7.66 -1.54 6.58
CA CYS A 161 -6.86 -1.16 7.73
C CYS A 161 -6.52 0.34 7.68
N THR A 162 -6.91 1.09 8.70
CA THR A 162 -6.37 2.42 8.97
C THR A 162 -5.03 2.25 9.66
N CYS A 163 -3.92 2.36 8.91
CA CYS A 163 -2.58 2.18 9.46
C CYS A 163 -2.25 3.27 10.45
N TYR A 164 -2.60 4.52 10.14
CA TYR A 164 -2.56 5.69 11.04
C TYR A 164 -3.49 6.79 10.51
N GLY A 165 -3.88 7.72 11.39
CA GLY A 165 -4.77 8.84 11.06
C GLY A 165 -6.23 8.54 11.34
N VAL A 166 -7.13 9.16 10.58
CA VAL A 166 -8.58 9.08 10.79
C VAL A 166 -9.28 8.72 9.49
N THR A 167 -10.16 7.73 9.54
CA THR A 167 -11.00 7.33 8.42
C THR A 167 -12.45 7.20 8.84
N ASP A 168 -13.36 7.64 7.97
CA ASP A 168 -14.80 7.41 8.09
C ASP A 168 -15.18 6.30 7.12
N VAL A 169 -15.58 5.13 7.63
CA VAL A 169 -15.87 3.91 6.85
C VAL A 169 -17.36 3.68 6.81
N GLU A 170 -17.90 3.49 5.61
CA GLU A 170 -19.32 3.18 5.36
C GLU A 170 -19.43 2.03 4.36
N ALA A 171 -20.34 1.08 4.63
CA ALA A 171 -20.68 0.04 3.67
C ALA A 171 -21.51 0.64 2.51
N ALA A 172 -21.07 0.44 1.27
CA ALA A 172 -21.60 1.14 0.09
C ALA A 172 -23.12 0.96 -0.14
N LYS A 173 -23.71 -0.14 0.34
CA LYS A 173 -25.14 -0.45 0.17
C LYS A 173 -25.91 -0.46 1.49
N ASP A 174 -25.26 -0.05 2.59
CA ASP A 174 -25.86 -0.03 3.92
C ASP A 174 -25.33 1.14 4.74
N PRO A 175 -25.90 2.33 4.61
CA PRO A 175 -25.47 3.52 5.38
C PRO A 175 -25.62 3.38 6.90
N ALA A 176 -26.40 2.38 7.39
CA ALA A 176 -26.47 2.06 8.81
C ALA A 176 -25.18 1.40 9.31
N SER A 177 -24.46 0.66 8.45
CA SER A 177 -23.13 0.13 8.72
C SER A 177 -22.07 1.19 8.45
N ARG A 178 -21.78 1.99 9.47
CA ARG A 178 -20.74 3.04 9.40
C ARG A 178 -19.96 3.13 10.70
N THR A 179 -18.69 3.52 10.61
CA THR A 179 -17.84 3.73 11.79
C THR A 179 -16.68 4.68 11.46
N THR A 180 -16.23 5.43 12.45
CA THR A 180 -14.98 6.18 12.38
C THR A 180 -13.86 5.37 13.04
N VAL A 181 -12.72 5.25 12.39
CA VAL A 181 -11.52 4.64 12.94
C VAL A 181 -10.47 5.73 13.15
N VAL A 182 -10.02 5.86 14.40
CA VAL A 182 -8.85 6.67 14.76
C VAL A 182 -7.72 5.69 15.09
N SER A 183 -6.65 5.72 14.31
CA SER A 183 -5.54 4.80 14.45
C SER A 183 -4.23 5.55 14.68
N LYS A 184 -3.44 5.07 15.62
CA LYS A 184 -2.03 5.46 15.78
C LYS A 184 -1.10 4.52 15.05
N HIS A 185 -1.41 3.22 15.07
CA HIS A 185 -0.61 2.17 14.47
C HIS A 185 -1.45 0.91 14.29
N HIS A 186 -2.08 0.75 13.11
CA HIS A 186 -2.89 -0.41 12.72
C HIS A 186 -4.01 -0.79 13.71
N ASN A 187 -4.57 0.19 14.39
CA ASN A 187 -5.66 -0.06 15.32
C ASN A 187 -6.93 -0.45 14.55
N ARG A 188 -7.58 -1.52 14.97
CA ARG A 188 -8.90 -1.93 14.54
C ARG A 188 -9.07 -2.05 13.01
N PRO A 189 -8.41 -3.01 12.33
CA PRO A 189 -8.75 -3.37 10.97
C PRO A 189 -10.18 -3.89 10.85
N LEU A 190 -10.80 -3.75 9.68
CA LEU A 190 -12.20 -4.03 9.43
C LEU A 190 -12.38 -4.95 8.22
N TYR A 191 -13.39 -5.81 8.28
CA TYR A 191 -14.05 -6.38 7.12
C TYR A 191 -15.33 -5.61 6.84
N ILE A 192 -15.53 -5.21 5.58
CA ILE A 192 -16.78 -4.68 5.06
C ILE A 192 -17.36 -5.73 4.14
N LEU A 193 -18.53 -6.26 4.51
CA LEU A 193 -19.18 -7.38 3.86
C LEU A 193 -20.34 -6.89 3.01
N GLY A 194 -20.76 -7.70 2.04
CA GLY A 194 -22.02 -7.50 1.34
C GLY A 194 -23.08 -8.48 1.85
N GLY A 195 -24.37 -8.07 1.78
CA GLY A 195 -25.50 -8.98 2.00
C GLY A 195 -25.78 -9.39 3.44
N GLN A 196 -25.22 -8.71 4.44
CA GLN A 196 -25.59 -8.88 5.83
C GLN A 196 -26.83 -8.02 6.16
N PRO A 197 -27.53 -8.27 7.29
CA PRO A 197 -28.58 -7.38 7.78
C PRO A 197 -28.09 -5.94 7.91
N ALA A 198 -29.02 -4.97 7.83
CA ALA A 198 -28.71 -3.56 7.96
C ALA A 198 -28.01 -3.26 9.30
N GLY A 199 -26.88 -2.54 9.26
CA GLY A 199 -26.06 -2.24 10.43
C GLY A 199 -25.02 -3.31 10.76
N GLU A 200 -24.99 -4.48 10.09
CA GLU A 200 -24.10 -5.60 10.41
C GLU A 200 -23.03 -5.87 9.34
N ASN A 201 -22.90 -4.99 8.34
CA ASN A 201 -21.95 -5.18 7.23
C ASN A 201 -20.50 -4.77 7.58
N ILE A 202 -20.21 -4.28 8.78
CA ILE A 202 -18.85 -3.96 9.23
C ILE A 202 -18.48 -4.79 10.45
N ARG A 203 -17.34 -5.50 10.38
CA ARG A 203 -16.82 -6.35 11.47
C ARG A 203 -15.35 -6.09 11.70
N ASN A 204 -14.85 -6.35 12.92
CA ASN A 204 -13.42 -6.29 13.20
C ASN A 204 -12.66 -7.40 12.43
N ALA A 205 -11.46 -7.08 11.96
CA ALA A 205 -10.58 -7.98 11.24
C ALA A 205 -9.22 -8.09 11.94
N PRO A 206 -8.45 -9.17 11.69
CA PRO A 206 -7.05 -9.24 12.09
C PRO A 206 -6.19 -8.30 11.23
N PHE A 207 -4.98 -7.99 11.70
CA PHE A 207 -3.98 -7.31 10.89
C PHE A 207 -3.34 -8.29 9.90
N ILE A 208 -3.35 -7.95 8.60
CA ILE A 208 -2.83 -8.82 7.52
C ILE A 208 -2.06 -8.03 6.45
N ASP A 209 -1.18 -8.71 5.74
CA ASP A 209 -0.67 -8.44 4.38
C ASP A 209 0.05 -7.09 4.09
N HIS A 210 0.39 -6.28 5.07
CA HIS A 210 1.22 -5.09 4.83
C HIS A 210 2.18 -4.82 5.99
N THR A 211 3.22 -4.02 5.74
CA THR A 211 4.28 -3.76 6.70
C THR A 211 4.54 -2.27 6.90
N ASP A 212 5.11 -1.93 8.05
CA ASP A 212 5.53 -0.56 8.34
C ASP A 212 6.66 -0.10 7.39
N GLN A 213 7.53 -1.02 6.96
CA GLN A 213 8.59 -0.72 6.00
C GLN A 213 8.02 -0.29 4.64
N GLU A 214 6.92 -0.90 4.20
CA GLU A 214 6.23 -0.50 2.99
C GLU A 214 5.57 0.87 3.14
N LEU A 215 4.97 1.17 4.30
CA LEU A 215 4.46 2.51 4.61
C LEU A 215 5.58 3.56 4.61
N MET A 216 6.70 3.28 5.26
CA MET A 216 7.89 4.15 5.26
C MET A 216 8.43 4.39 3.85
N LEU A 217 8.43 3.33 3.01
CA LEU A 217 8.85 3.44 1.61
C LEU A 217 7.97 4.44 0.86
N ILE A 218 6.65 4.23 0.84
CA ILE A 218 5.74 5.06 0.04
C ILE A 218 5.58 6.48 0.61
N GLU A 219 5.68 6.68 1.94
CA GLU A 219 5.74 8.03 2.54
C GLU A 219 6.99 8.79 2.10
N ALA A 220 8.14 8.12 2.03
CA ALA A 220 9.38 8.73 1.57
C ALA A 220 9.27 9.24 0.12
N LEU A 221 8.51 8.55 -0.76
CA LEU A 221 8.33 8.97 -2.15
C LEU A 221 7.63 10.33 -2.30
N VAL A 222 6.83 10.72 -1.32
CA VAL A 222 6.15 12.02 -1.27
C VAL A 222 6.79 12.99 -0.26
N GLY A 223 7.96 12.62 0.27
CA GLY A 223 8.77 13.46 1.16
C GLY A 223 8.25 13.57 2.57
N ARG A 224 7.52 12.56 3.05
CA ARG A 224 6.98 12.48 4.41
C ARG A 224 7.58 11.31 5.19
N GLU A 225 7.24 11.27 6.47
CA GLU A 225 7.49 10.14 7.39
C GLU A 225 6.17 9.72 8.03
N PRO A 226 5.95 8.40 8.25
CA PRO A 226 4.79 7.98 9.01
C PRO A 226 4.90 8.51 10.44
N PRO A 227 3.76 8.78 11.11
CA PRO A 227 3.75 9.39 12.46
C PRO A 227 4.23 8.44 13.56
N PHE A 228 4.39 7.16 13.26
CA PHE A 228 5.00 6.20 14.17
C PHE A 228 6.49 6.11 13.88
N VAL A 229 7.28 6.53 14.86
CA VAL A 229 8.74 6.39 14.80
C VAL A 229 9.10 5.12 15.55
N PHE A 230 9.69 4.15 14.85
CA PHE A 230 10.41 3.08 15.54
C PHE A 230 11.65 3.70 16.18
N PRO A 231 11.88 3.50 17.49
CA PRO A 231 13.20 3.73 18.05
C PRO A 231 14.22 2.99 17.19
N LYS A 232 15.34 3.63 16.87
CA LYS A 232 16.39 3.05 16.01
C LYS A 232 16.89 1.67 16.48
N ALA A 233 16.59 1.29 17.71
CA ALA A 233 16.91 0.01 18.34
C ALA A 233 15.92 -1.13 18.02
N ASP A 234 14.68 -0.85 17.59
CA ASP A 234 13.63 -1.86 17.46
C ASP A 234 13.46 -2.45 16.06
N TYR A 235 14.35 -2.12 15.11
CA TYR A 235 14.42 -2.80 13.82
C TYR A 235 14.80 -4.30 13.93
N SER A 236 15.17 -4.76 15.10
CA SER A 236 15.45 -6.16 15.42
C SER A 236 14.24 -6.94 15.95
N ALA A 237 13.09 -6.30 16.15
CA ALA A 237 11.88 -6.99 16.56
C ALA A 237 11.51 -8.06 15.51
N PRO A 238 11.21 -9.29 15.92
CA PRO A 238 10.86 -10.35 15.00
C PRO A 238 9.63 -9.91 14.19
N ARG A 239 9.72 -10.06 12.86
CA ARG A 239 8.57 -9.89 11.97
C ARG A 239 7.44 -10.73 12.54
N ARG A 240 6.28 -10.14 12.82
CA ARG A 240 5.12 -10.93 13.18
C ARG A 240 4.86 -11.89 12.01
N PRO A 241 4.74 -13.20 12.26
CA PRO A 241 4.36 -14.12 11.21
C PRO A 241 2.97 -13.71 10.70
N TYR A 242 2.85 -13.52 9.40
CA TYR A 242 1.61 -13.23 8.70
C TYR A 242 0.89 -14.52 8.38
#